data_4c2d6d00ec84e12834cce01bfb560fb8
#
_entry.id   4c2d6d00ec84e12834cce01bfb560fb8
#
_cell.length_a   1.000
_cell.length_b   1.000
_cell.length_c   1.000
_cell.angle_alpha   90.00
_cell.angle_beta   90.00
_cell.angle_gamma   90.00
#
_symmetry.space_group_name_H-M   'P 1'
#
loop_
_entity.id
_entity.type
_entity.pdbx_description
1 polymer ?
#
loop_
_entity_poly.entity_id
_entity_poly.type
_entity_poly.pdbx_seq_one_letter_code
_entity_poly.pdbx_strand_id
1 'polypeptide(L)'
;MKTILVVDDEPKITQLVQDYLERAGFGVHVAHDGRTALSLAKTEKPDLIVLDLGLPQLDGLDFTREFRKSSNAPIIMLTARSEESDKLIGLELGADDYMTKPFSPKELVARVRVVFRRMENVIAANTEIIRVMDLTLDAPRLRVTASGRELEELTPTEFELLAALARQPGRVFTRAQLLDAIHGVAFESYERAIDAHIKNIRRKIEVTPGNPKYILTVYGVGYKFADK
;
A
#
# COMPACT_ATOMS: atom_id res chain seq x y z
N MET A 1 -0.07 2.87 -20.89
CA MET A 1 1.12 2.17 -20.33
C MET A 1 1.23 2.63 -18.89
N LYS A 2 1.40 1.72 -17.95
CA LYS A 2 1.58 2.08 -16.52
C LYS A 2 2.94 2.71 -16.30
N THR A 3 3.00 3.77 -15.50
CA THR A 3 4.22 4.54 -15.22
C THR A 3 4.66 4.35 -13.76
N ILE A 4 5.97 4.24 -13.55
CA ILE A 4 6.59 4.02 -12.25
C ILE A 4 7.63 5.10 -12.02
N LEU A 5 7.60 5.73 -10.86
CA LEU A 5 8.67 6.63 -10.40
C LEU A 5 9.64 5.83 -9.52
N VAL A 6 10.89 5.77 -9.95
CA VAL A 6 11.99 5.13 -9.20
C VAL A 6 12.82 6.22 -8.52
N VAL A 7 12.98 6.12 -7.22
CA VAL A 7 13.67 7.12 -6.38
C VAL A 7 14.74 6.43 -5.56
N ASP A 8 15.99 6.70 -5.87
CA ASP A 8 17.15 6.17 -5.16
C ASP A 8 18.36 7.09 -5.46
N ASP A 9 19.17 7.41 -4.46
CA ASP A 9 20.33 8.30 -4.62
C ASP A 9 21.51 7.63 -5.34
N GLU A 10 21.50 6.30 -5.49
CA GLU A 10 22.49 5.54 -6.22
C GLU A 10 22.13 5.38 -7.69
N PRO A 11 22.83 6.10 -8.67
CA PRO A 11 22.48 6.01 -10.09
C PRO A 11 22.59 4.60 -10.68
N LYS A 12 23.46 3.74 -10.12
CA LYS A 12 23.58 2.35 -10.54
C LYS A 12 22.34 1.52 -10.20
N ILE A 13 21.72 1.80 -9.04
CA ILE A 13 20.49 1.12 -8.61
C ILE A 13 19.32 1.59 -9.45
N THR A 14 19.15 2.90 -9.64
CA THR A 14 18.06 3.44 -10.46
C THR A 14 18.15 2.94 -11.90
N GLN A 15 19.36 2.93 -12.52
CA GLN A 15 19.54 2.42 -13.86
C GLN A 15 19.20 0.92 -13.95
N LEU A 16 19.67 0.11 -13.01
CA LEU A 16 19.37 -1.32 -12.97
C LEU A 16 17.85 -1.56 -12.85
N VAL A 17 17.19 -0.86 -11.93
CA VAL A 17 15.75 -0.98 -11.71
C VAL A 17 14.98 -0.51 -12.94
N GLN A 18 15.35 0.62 -13.53
CA GLN A 18 14.77 1.14 -14.77
C GLN A 18 14.83 0.11 -15.89
N ASP A 19 16.01 -0.45 -16.18
CA ASP A 19 16.20 -1.44 -17.25
C ASP A 19 15.26 -2.66 -17.09
N TYR A 20 15.09 -3.15 -15.86
CA TYR A 20 14.22 -4.29 -15.58
C TYR A 20 12.74 -3.95 -15.70
N LEU A 21 12.32 -2.77 -15.24
CA LEU A 21 10.94 -2.33 -15.32
C LEU A 21 10.53 -2.00 -16.77
N GLU A 22 11.38 -1.33 -17.54
CA GLU A 22 11.13 -1.03 -18.95
C GLU A 22 11.03 -2.32 -19.79
N ARG A 23 11.93 -3.30 -19.58
CA ARG A 23 11.83 -4.63 -20.20
C ARG A 23 10.55 -5.38 -19.79
N ALA A 24 9.98 -5.06 -18.64
CA ALA A 24 8.71 -5.63 -18.19
C ALA A 24 7.48 -4.91 -18.77
N GLY A 25 7.67 -3.83 -19.55
CA GLY A 25 6.63 -3.07 -20.25
C GLY A 25 6.09 -1.87 -19.50
N PHE A 26 6.81 -1.36 -18.49
CA PHE A 26 6.44 -0.16 -17.74
C PHE A 26 7.15 1.08 -18.28
N GLY A 27 6.51 2.26 -18.20
CA GLY A 27 7.20 3.52 -18.33
C GLY A 27 7.90 3.87 -17.01
N VAL A 28 9.10 4.45 -17.07
CA VAL A 28 9.88 4.74 -15.86
C VAL A 28 10.33 6.20 -15.84
N HIS A 29 10.11 6.88 -14.74
CA HIS A 29 10.74 8.14 -14.38
C HIS A 29 11.72 7.88 -13.25
N VAL A 30 12.81 8.65 -13.19
CA VAL A 30 13.87 8.48 -12.19
C VAL A 30 14.10 9.78 -11.45
N ALA A 31 14.28 9.71 -10.14
CA ALA A 31 14.75 10.80 -9.30
C ALA A 31 15.86 10.31 -8.34
N HIS A 32 16.79 11.19 -7.99
CA HIS A 32 17.93 10.87 -7.13
C HIS A 32 17.88 11.58 -5.76
N ASP A 33 16.81 12.29 -5.49
CA ASP A 33 16.54 12.94 -4.20
C ASP A 33 15.02 13.10 -3.97
N GLY A 34 14.62 13.26 -2.72
CA GLY A 34 13.21 13.30 -2.36
C GLY A 34 12.48 14.56 -2.84
N ARG A 35 13.15 15.70 -3.04
CA ARG A 35 12.50 16.93 -3.54
C ARG A 35 12.19 16.83 -5.03
N THR A 36 13.15 16.38 -5.82
CA THR A 36 12.95 16.08 -7.25
C THR A 36 11.86 15.03 -7.42
N ALA A 37 11.87 13.98 -6.59
CA ALA A 37 10.84 12.95 -6.60
C ALA A 37 9.43 13.52 -6.33
N LEU A 38 9.26 14.40 -5.34
CA LEU A 38 7.97 15.06 -5.08
C LEU A 38 7.49 15.92 -6.24
N SER A 39 8.41 16.65 -6.90
CA SER A 39 8.07 17.42 -8.08
C SER A 39 7.59 16.54 -9.22
N LEU A 40 8.36 15.48 -9.54
CA LEU A 40 7.99 14.51 -10.59
C LEU A 40 6.69 13.79 -10.25
N ALA A 41 6.48 13.39 -9.01
CA ALA A 41 5.23 12.74 -8.60
C ALA A 41 4.00 13.61 -8.84
N LYS A 42 4.11 14.94 -8.69
CA LYS A 42 3.02 15.90 -8.96
C LYS A 42 2.77 16.10 -10.45
N THR A 43 3.82 16.19 -11.26
CA THR A 43 3.71 16.46 -12.71
C THR A 43 3.37 15.23 -13.50
N GLU A 44 4.07 14.13 -13.26
CA GLU A 44 3.97 12.88 -14.03
C GLU A 44 2.85 11.95 -13.53
N LYS A 45 2.40 12.14 -12.28
CA LYS A 45 1.34 11.33 -11.62
C LYS A 45 1.55 9.83 -11.82
N PRO A 46 2.66 9.27 -11.34
CA PRO A 46 2.99 7.87 -11.56
C PRO A 46 1.93 6.93 -10.95
N ASP A 47 1.73 5.79 -11.59
CA ASP A 47 0.80 4.75 -11.11
C ASP A 47 1.38 3.98 -9.90
N LEU A 48 2.70 4.02 -9.66
CA LEU A 48 3.40 3.38 -8.55
C LEU A 48 4.73 4.09 -8.30
N ILE A 49 5.19 4.09 -7.05
CA ILE A 49 6.50 4.60 -6.66
C ILE A 49 7.34 3.46 -6.08
N VAL A 50 8.59 3.34 -6.53
CA VAL A 50 9.64 2.57 -5.88
C VAL A 50 10.54 3.58 -5.18
N LEU A 51 10.66 3.52 -3.86
CA LEU A 51 11.23 4.57 -3.04
C LEU A 51 12.30 4.05 -2.09
N ASP A 52 13.52 4.54 -2.23
CA ASP A 52 14.53 4.36 -1.17
C ASP A 52 14.24 5.25 0.04
N LEU A 53 14.55 4.77 1.23
CA LEU A 53 14.40 5.55 2.45
C LEU A 53 15.57 6.49 2.69
N GLY A 54 16.80 6.09 2.33
CA GLY A 54 18.03 6.83 2.59
C GLY A 54 18.31 7.98 1.63
N LEU A 55 17.30 8.78 1.27
CA LEU A 55 17.44 9.84 0.28
C LEU A 55 18.06 11.12 0.84
N PRO A 56 18.86 11.85 0.04
CA PRO A 56 19.32 13.19 0.39
C PRO A 56 18.18 14.22 0.26
N GLN A 57 18.36 15.37 0.94
CA GLN A 57 17.48 16.55 0.96
C GLN A 57 16.12 16.33 1.64
N LEU A 58 15.41 15.28 1.29
CA LEU A 58 14.13 14.88 1.88
C LEU A 58 14.14 13.35 1.95
N ASP A 59 14.15 12.80 3.16
CA ASP A 59 14.17 11.34 3.35
C ASP A 59 12.88 10.68 2.84
N GLY A 60 12.94 9.35 2.64
CA GLY A 60 11.83 8.61 2.05
C GLY A 60 10.57 8.59 2.93
N LEU A 61 10.70 8.70 4.26
CA LEU A 61 9.56 8.77 5.18
C LEU A 61 8.86 10.12 5.07
N ASP A 62 9.62 11.21 5.04
CA ASP A 62 9.06 12.55 4.86
C ASP A 62 8.48 12.74 3.45
N PHE A 63 9.14 12.18 2.41
CA PHE A 63 8.56 12.09 1.08
C PHE A 63 7.18 11.40 1.12
N THR A 64 7.09 10.24 1.75
CA THR A 64 5.84 9.48 1.85
C THR A 64 4.75 10.29 2.54
N ARG A 65 5.08 10.96 3.65
CA ARG A 65 4.16 11.83 4.39
C ARG A 65 3.61 12.97 3.52
N GLU A 66 4.47 13.64 2.78
CA GLU A 66 4.06 14.73 1.87
C GLU A 66 3.26 14.21 0.67
N PHE A 67 3.69 13.10 0.06
CA PHE A 67 3.01 12.50 -1.08
C PHE A 67 1.59 12.04 -0.74
N ARG A 68 1.40 11.43 0.43
CA ARG A 68 0.09 10.94 0.90
C ARG A 68 -0.93 12.06 1.16
N LYS A 69 -0.53 13.32 1.23
CA LYS A 69 -1.47 14.46 1.30
C LYS A 69 -2.22 14.69 -0.02
N SER A 70 -1.73 14.16 -1.14
CA SER A 70 -2.25 14.45 -2.48
C SER A 70 -2.45 13.22 -3.36
N SER A 71 -1.97 12.05 -2.94
CA SER A 71 -2.05 10.82 -3.75
C SER A 71 -2.04 9.55 -2.92
N ASN A 72 -2.85 8.58 -3.35
CA ASN A 72 -2.88 7.22 -2.82
C ASN A 72 -2.25 6.19 -3.77
N ALA A 73 -1.47 6.64 -4.77
CA ALA A 73 -0.71 5.71 -5.62
C ALA A 73 0.20 4.83 -4.76
N PRO A 74 0.29 3.53 -5.06
CA PRO A 74 1.05 2.60 -4.22
C PRO A 74 2.53 2.92 -4.16
N ILE A 75 3.14 2.66 -3.00
CA ILE A 75 4.56 2.83 -2.73
C ILE A 75 5.16 1.49 -2.31
N ILE A 76 6.22 1.06 -3.02
CA ILE A 76 7.11 -0.03 -2.60
C ILE A 76 8.37 0.61 -2.06
N MET A 77 8.64 0.43 -0.77
CA MET A 77 9.84 0.98 -0.13
C MET A 77 11.04 0.05 -0.27
N LEU A 78 12.19 0.63 -0.59
CA LEU A 78 13.49 -0.04 -0.51
C LEU A 78 14.17 0.41 0.78
N THR A 79 14.74 -0.50 1.55
CA THR A 79 15.36 -0.18 2.83
C THR A 79 16.65 -0.98 3.06
N ALA A 80 17.66 -0.36 3.66
CA ALA A 80 18.80 -1.09 4.16
C ALA A 80 18.37 -1.97 5.35
N ARG A 81 19.04 -3.10 5.56
CA ARG A 81 18.69 -4.15 6.55
C ARG A 81 18.56 -3.70 8.01
N SER A 82 18.88 -2.45 8.33
CA SER A 82 19.33 -2.10 9.67
C SER A 82 18.26 -1.91 10.73
N GLU A 83 16.99 -1.57 10.42
CA GLU A 83 16.05 -1.36 11.53
C GLU A 83 14.61 -1.81 11.19
N GLU A 84 14.11 -2.76 11.98
CA GLU A 84 12.72 -3.17 11.96
C GLU A 84 11.77 -1.98 12.23
N SER A 85 12.27 -0.99 13.00
CA SER A 85 11.59 0.27 13.26
C SER A 85 11.26 1.07 12.00
N ASP A 86 12.20 1.23 11.07
CA ASP A 86 12.01 2.05 9.87
C ASP A 86 10.98 1.42 8.92
N LYS A 87 10.95 0.09 8.85
CA LYS A 87 9.95 -0.66 8.09
C LYS A 87 8.55 -0.45 8.64
N LEU A 88 8.39 -0.52 9.97
CA LEU A 88 7.12 -0.29 10.63
C LEU A 88 6.66 1.15 10.45
N ILE A 89 7.56 2.13 10.58
CA ILE A 89 7.25 3.55 10.37
C ILE A 89 6.82 3.78 8.92
N GLY A 90 7.54 3.22 7.93
CA GLY A 90 7.17 3.33 6.52
C GLY A 90 5.77 2.80 6.22
N LEU A 91 5.42 1.63 6.76
CA LEU A 91 4.09 1.05 6.63
C LEU A 91 3.01 1.87 7.36
N GLU A 92 3.32 2.42 8.55
CA GLU A 92 2.41 3.33 9.26
C GLU A 92 2.16 4.63 8.50
N LEU A 93 3.13 5.09 7.70
CA LEU A 93 2.99 6.24 6.82
C LEU A 93 2.25 5.93 5.52
N GLY A 94 1.93 4.67 5.26
CA GLY A 94 1.10 4.27 4.13
C GLY A 94 1.87 3.67 2.95
N ALA A 95 3.06 3.08 3.17
CA ALA A 95 3.66 2.20 2.18
C ALA A 95 2.81 0.95 1.98
N ASP A 96 2.77 0.45 0.74
CA ASP A 96 1.96 -0.71 0.37
C ASP A 96 2.76 -2.01 0.42
N ASP A 97 4.08 -1.94 0.21
CA ASP A 97 5.03 -3.04 0.34
C ASP A 97 6.44 -2.50 0.63
N TYR A 98 7.36 -3.38 1.01
CA TYR A 98 8.77 -3.01 1.18
C TYR A 98 9.68 -4.17 0.80
N MET A 99 10.93 -3.82 0.45
CA MET A 99 12.01 -4.75 0.15
C MET A 99 13.29 -4.33 0.85
N THR A 100 14.08 -5.31 1.28
CA THR A 100 15.39 -5.03 1.88
C THR A 100 16.50 -5.05 0.84
N LYS A 101 17.39 -4.06 0.88
CA LYS A 101 18.66 -4.06 0.13
C LYS A 101 19.67 -5.03 0.82
N PRO A 102 20.43 -5.86 0.05
CA PRO A 102 20.35 -6.01 -1.41
C PRO A 102 19.13 -6.83 -1.84
N PHE A 103 18.51 -6.45 -2.95
CA PHE A 103 17.33 -7.11 -3.50
C PHE A 103 17.55 -7.66 -4.93
N SER A 104 16.71 -8.57 -5.34
CA SER A 104 16.66 -9.02 -6.72
C SER A 104 15.78 -8.09 -7.58
N PRO A 105 16.29 -7.50 -8.68
CA PRO A 105 15.45 -6.71 -9.58
C PRO A 105 14.25 -7.51 -10.15
N LYS A 106 14.42 -8.83 -10.35
CA LYS A 106 13.33 -9.71 -10.78
C LYS A 106 12.24 -9.82 -9.70
N GLU A 107 12.62 -9.84 -8.43
CA GLU A 107 11.68 -9.83 -7.31
C GLU A 107 10.92 -8.51 -7.27
N LEU A 108 11.62 -7.37 -7.44
CA LEU A 108 10.97 -6.06 -7.50
C LEU A 108 9.92 -6.01 -8.62
N VAL A 109 10.27 -6.47 -9.84
CA VAL A 109 9.30 -6.55 -10.95
C VAL A 109 8.11 -7.44 -10.61
N ALA A 110 8.33 -8.56 -9.92
CA ALA A 110 7.23 -9.44 -9.49
C ALA A 110 6.31 -8.73 -8.49
N ARG A 111 6.85 -7.99 -7.52
CA ARG A 111 6.09 -7.20 -6.54
C ARG A 111 5.29 -6.07 -7.22
N VAL A 112 5.92 -5.33 -8.12
CA VAL A 112 5.24 -4.30 -8.93
C VAL A 112 4.05 -4.91 -9.69
N ARG A 113 4.23 -6.06 -10.35
CA ARG A 113 3.12 -6.76 -11.03
C ARG A 113 2.02 -7.21 -10.07
N VAL A 114 2.37 -7.67 -8.87
CA VAL A 114 1.39 -8.04 -7.85
C VAL A 114 0.57 -6.83 -7.43
N VAL A 115 1.20 -5.69 -7.18
CA VAL A 115 0.49 -4.44 -6.83
C VAL A 115 -0.44 -4.01 -7.96
N PHE A 116 0.01 -3.97 -9.21
CA PHE A 116 -0.86 -3.60 -10.34
C PHE A 116 -1.98 -4.61 -10.57
N ARG A 117 -1.71 -5.91 -10.49
CA ARG A 117 -2.74 -6.95 -10.61
C ARG A 117 -3.83 -6.79 -9.56
N ARG A 118 -3.49 -6.39 -8.34
CA ARG A 118 -4.48 -6.09 -7.30
C ARG A 118 -5.38 -4.95 -7.73
N MET A 119 -4.78 -3.83 -8.18
CA MET A 119 -5.56 -2.70 -8.69
C MET A 119 -6.50 -3.14 -9.83
N GLU A 120 -6.01 -3.96 -10.75
CA GLU A 120 -6.79 -4.48 -11.89
C GLU A 120 -7.84 -5.51 -11.44
N ASN A 121 -7.50 -6.41 -10.52
CA ASN A 121 -8.45 -7.40 -9.98
C ASN A 121 -9.55 -6.73 -9.16
N VAL A 122 -9.25 -5.68 -8.41
CA VAL A 122 -10.26 -4.86 -7.74
C VAL A 122 -11.17 -4.22 -8.78
N ILE A 123 -10.65 -3.79 -9.92
CA ILE A 123 -11.44 -3.17 -11.01
C ILE A 123 -12.15 -4.23 -11.87
N ALA A 124 -11.51 -5.35 -12.21
CA ALA A 124 -12.00 -6.32 -13.19
C ALA A 124 -12.83 -7.48 -12.60
N ALA A 125 -12.50 -7.96 -11.41
CA ALA A 125 -13.23 -9.05 -10.75
C ALA A 125 -14.44 -8.57 -9.94
N ASN A 126 -14.55 -7.29 -9.69
CA ASN A 126 -15.55 -6.71 -8.80
C ASN A 126 -16.37 -5.63 -9.48
N THR A 127 -17.40 -6.04 -10.21
CA THR A 127 -18.65 -5.27 -10.31
C THR A 127 -19.35 -5.24 -8.94
N GLU A 128 -18.70 -5.73 -7.91
CA GLU A 128 -19.27 -5.94 -6.59
C GLU A 128 -19.21 -4.67 -5.76
N ILE A 129 -20.38 -4.21 -5.39
CA ILE A 129 -20.55 -3.23 -4.32
C ILE A 129 -20.79 -4.02 -3.03
N ILE A 130 -19.83 -4.02 -2.13
CA ILE A 130 -19.96 -4.65 -0.80
C ILE A 130 -20.72 -3.69 0.09
N ARG A 131 -21.86 -4.13 0.62
CA ARG A 131 -22.65 -3.39 1.61
C ARG A 131 -22.63 -4.16 2.92
N VAL A 132 -22.13 -3.53 3.97
CA VAL A 132 -22.01 -4.13 5.29
C VAL A 132 -22.20 -3.04 6.35
N MET A 133 -23.11 -3.26 7.28
CA MET A 133 -23.58 -2.22 8.20
C MET A 133 -24.01 -0.95 7.42
N ASP A 134 -23.43 0.20 7.75
CA ASP A 134 -23.63 1.47 7.04
C ASP A 134 -22.49 1.83 6.08
N LEU A 135 -21.53 0.90 5.86
CA LEU A 135 -20.48 1.04 4.85
C LEU A 135 -20.91 0.49 3.49
N THR A 136 -20.51 1.20 2.45
CA THR A 136 -20.54 0.73 1.07
C THR A 136 -19.14 0.86 0.48
N LEU A 137 -18.59 -0.26 0.00
CA LEU A 137 -17.30 -0.32 -0.69
C LEU A 137 -17.58 -0.49 -2.18
N ASP A 138 -17.22 0.50 -2.99
CA ASP A 138 -17.27 0.49 -4.46
C ASP A 138 -15.91 0.06 -4.98
N ALA A 139 -15.75 -1.23 -5.25
CA ALA A 139 -14.49 -1.79 -5.67
C ALA A 139 -13.98 -1.24 -7.01
N PRO A 140 -14.83 -1.09 -8.07
CA PRO A 140 -14.41 -0.46 -9.32
C PRO A 140 -13.83 0.94 -9.18
N ARG A 141 -14.25 1.70 -8.16
CA ARG A 141 -13.81 3.07 -7.93
C ARG A 141 -12.81 3.22 -6.78
N LEU A 142 -12.52 2.13 -6.05
CA LEU A 142 -11.73 2.14 -4.81
C LEU A 142 -12.29 3.13 -3.77
N ARG A 143 -13.61 3.31 -3.74
CA ARG A 143 -14.27 4.27 -2.85
C ARG A 143 -15.00 3.59 -1.72
N VAL A 144 -14.99 4.25 -0.57
CA VAL A 144 -15.74 3.82 0.62
C VAL A 144 -16.65 4.95 1.07
N THR A 145 -17.90 4.61 1.35
CA THR A 145 -18.87 5.55 1.94
C THR A 145 -19.42 4.98 3.23
N ALA A 146 -19.69 5.85 4.20
CA ALA A 146 -20.40 5.50 5.44
C ALA A 146 -21.70 6.31 5.52
N SER A 147 -22.82 5.65 5.66
CA SER A 147 -24.16 6.29 5.69
C SER A 147 -24.37 7.25 4.50
N GLY A 148 -23.84 6.91 3.32
CA GLY A 148 -23.92 7.72 2.10
C GLY A 148 -22.93 8.88 2.02
N ARG A 149 -22.10 9.10 3.03
CA ARG A 149 -21.04 10.11 3.01
C ARG A 149 -19.72 9.49 2.57
N GLU A 150 -19.04 10.10 1.62
CA GLU A 150 -17.73 9.67 1.15
C GLU A 150 -16.68 9.83 2.26
N LEU A 151 -15.87 8.79 2.45
CA LEU A 151 -14.78 8.77 3.43
C LEU A 151 -13.45 9.12 2.75
N GLU A 152 -12.40 9.29 3.56
CA GLU A 152 -11.05 9.50 3.06
C GLU A 152 -10.61 8.33 2.17
N GLU A 153 -9.95 8.62 1.04
CA GLU A 153 -9.51 7.60 0.10
C GLU A 153 -8.52 6.63 0.73
N LEU A 154 -8.76 5.35 0.52
CA LEU A 154 -7.85 4.28 0.91
C LEU A 154 -6.79 4.04 -0.17
N THR A 155 -5.59 3.60 0.24
CA THR A 155 -4.66 3.01 -0.73
C THR A 155 -5.23 1.70 -1.27
N PRO A 156 -4.77 1.21 -2.45
CA PRO A 156 -5.24 -0.07 -2.98
C PRO A 156 -5.11 -1.23 -1.99
N THR A 157 -3.99 -1.32 -1.26
CA THR A 157 -3.76 -2.35 -0.25
C THR A 157 -4.70 -2.22 0.95
N GLU A 158 -4.95 -1.01 1.43
CA GLU A 158 -5.91 -0.75 2.50
C GLU A 158 -7.34 -1.12 2.08
N PHE A 159 -7.72 -0.79 0.83
CA PHE A 159 -9.04 -1.13 0.30
C PHE A 159 -9.23 -2.65 0.20
N GLU A 160 -8.25 -3.38 -0.33
CA GLU A 160 -8.30 -4.85 -0.41
C GLU A 160 -8.42 -5.49 0.96
N LEU A 161 -7.66 -5.01 1.93
CA LEU A 161 -7.71 -5.52 3.29
C LEU A 161 -9.07 -5.28 3.94
N LEU A 162 -9.63 -4.08 3.79
CA LEU A 162 -10.98 -3.76 4.25
C LEU A 162 -12.02 -4.64 3.55
N ALA A 163 -11.92 -4.80 2.24
CA ALA A 163 -12.85 -5.63 1.46
C ALA A 163 -12.79 -7.11 1.86
N ALA A 164 -11.58 -7.66 2.13
CA ALA A 164 -11.41 -9.03 2.60
C ALA A 164 -12.13 -9.26 3.93
N LEU A 165 -12.03 -8.32 4.86
CA LEU A 165 -12.72 -8.36 6.14
C LEU A 165 -14.25 -8.17 5.98
N ALA A 166 -14.66 -7.20 5.18
CA ALA A 166 -16.07 -6.82 4.99
C ALA A 166 -16.90 -7.88 4.25
N ARG A 167 -16.28 -8.71 3.40
CA ARG A 167 -16.95 -9.85 2.74
C ARG A 167 -17.37 -10.95 3.70
N GLN A 168 -16.77 -11.03 4.88
CA GLN A 168 -17.03 -12.09 5.86
C GLN A 168 -17.18 -11.50 7.28
N PRO A 169 -18.24 -10.72 7.54
CA PRO A 169 -18.48 -10.11 8.84
C PRO A 169 -18.51 -11.17 9.93
N GLY A 170 -17.95 -10.85 11.10
CA GLY A 170 -17.87 -11.77 12.26
C GLY A 170 -16.72 -12.80 12.17
N ARG A 171 -16.22 -13.11 10.97
CA ARG A 171 -15.09 -14.04 10.82
C ARG A 171 -13.79 -13.41 11.35
N VAL A 172 -13.10 -14.15 12.20
CA VAL A 172 -11.78 -13.77 12.68
C VAL A 172 -10.72 -14.24 11.67
N PHE A 173 -9.89 -13.33 11.23
CA PHE A 173 -8.73 -13.59 10.37
C PHE A 173 -7.45 -13.44 11.19
N THR A 174 -6.54 -14.38 11.03
CA THR A 174 -5.17 -14.19 11.53
C THR A 174 -4.42 -13.17 10.67
N ARG A 175 -3.32 -12.62 11.18
CA ARG A 175 -2.46 -11.71 10.40
C ARG A 175 -1.91 -12.38 9.15
N ALA A 176 -1.49 -13.64 9.27
CA ALA A 176 -1.04 -14.43 8.13
C ALA A 176 -2.13 -14.58 7.06
N GLN A 177 -3.37 -14.91 7.45
CA GLN A 177 -4.49 -15.01 6.50
C GLN A 177 -4.81 -13.68 5.80
N LEU A 178 -4.72 -12.56 6.53
CA LEU A 178 -4.90 -11.23 5.94
C LEU A 178 -3.75 -10.90 4.99
N LEU A 179 -2.53 -11.25 5.36
CA LEU A 179 -1.36 -11.08 4.50
C LEU A 179 -1.49 -11.89 3.20
N ASP A 180 -1.88 -13.15 3.29
CA ASP A 180 -2.14 -13.99 2.12
C ASP A 180 -3.25 -13.43 1.23
N ALA A 181 -4.30 -12.88 1.84
CA ALA A 181 -5.41 -12.27 1.10
C ALA A 181 -4.96 -11.07 0.26
N ILE A 182 -4.00 -10.28 0.73
CA ILE A 182 -3.49 -9.10 0.02
C ILE A 182 -2.22 -9.39 -0.80
N HIS A 183 -1.40 -10.38 -0.48
CA HIS A 183 -0.14 -10.66 -1.17
C HIS A 183 -0.19 -11.85 -2.14
N GLY A 184 -1.12 -12.80 -1.98
CA GLY A 184 -1.38 -13.89 -2.94
C GLY A 184 -0.26 -14.90 -3.17
N VAL A 185 0.93 -14.71 -2.65
CA VAL A 185 2.07 -15.65 -2.59
C VAL A 185 2.96 -15.21 -1.44
N ALA A 186 3.48 -16.17 -0.68
CA ALA A 186 4.35 -15.95 0.47
C ALA A 186 5.68 -15.27 0.09
N PHE A 187 5.63 -13.94 -0.04
CA PHE A 187 6.83 -13.17 0.28
C PHE A 187 6.89 -13.11 1.81
N GLU A 188 8.09 -13.23 2.39
CA GLU A 188 8.32 -13.03 3.83
C GLU A 188 8.01 -11.58 4.23
N SER A 189 6.73 -11.21 4.12
CA SER A 189 6.21 -9.92 4.54
C SER A 189 5.87 -10.07 6.02
N TYR A 190 6.34 -9.16 6.82
CA TYR A 190 6.08 -9.20 8.26
C TYR A 190 4.59 -9.12 8.55
N GLU A 191 4.05 -10.03 9.33
CA GLU A 191 2.66 -10.00 9.80
C GLU A 191 2.30 -8.67 10.49
N ARG A 192 3.29 -7.97 11.06
CA ARG A 192 3.15 -6.62 11.64
C ARG A 192 2.76 -5.54 10.63
N ALA A 193 3.00 -5.74 9.32
CA ALA A 193 2.50 -4.84 8.29
C ALA A 193 0.98 -4.73 8.32
N ILE A 194 0.30 -5.82 8.64
CA ILE A 194 -1.16 -5.84 8.79
C ILE A 194 -1.61 -4.89 9.90
N ASP A 195 -0.91 -4.83 11.02
CA ASP A 195 -1.26 -3.95 12.14
C ASP A 195 -1.18 -2.47 11.71
N ALA A 196 -0.15 -2.10 10.93
CA ALA A 196 0.01 -0.76 10.39
C ALA A 196 -1.12 -0.40 9.40
N HIS A 197 -1.43 -1.29 8.46
CA HIS A 197 -2.55 -1.09 7.53
C HIS A 197 -3.89 -0.98 8.27
N ILE A 198 -4.18 -1.84 9.23
CA ILE A 198 -5.41 -1.76 10.03
C ILE A 198 -5.47 -0.42 10.80
N LYS A 199 -4.37 0.06 11.38
CA LYS A 199 -4.29 1.37 12.02
C LYS A 199 -4.64 2.49 11.05
N ASN A 200 -4.10 2.45 9.83
CA ASN A 200 -4.35 3.45 8.78
C ASN A 200 -5.81 3.40 8.30
N ILE A 201 -6.35 2.21 8.05
CA ILE A 201 -7.75 2.03 7.65
C ILE A 201 -8.66 2.62 8.74
N ARG A 202 -8.47 2.26 10.00
CA ARG A 202 -9.27 2.78 11.12
C ARG A 202 -9.24 4.31 11.18
N ARG A 203 -8.07 4.93 10.97
CA ARG A 203 -7.95 6.40 10.95
C ARG A 203 -8.84 7.04 9.89
N LYS A 204 -9.03 6.37 8.75
CA LYS A 204 -9.77 6.87 7.59
C LYS A 204 -11.28 6.56 7.65
N ILE A 205 -11.68 5.43 8.26
CA ILE A 205 -13.08 4.99 8.23
C ILE A 205 -13.79 5.09 9.58
N GLU A 206 -13.06 5.07 10.70
CA GLU A 206 -13.66 5.08 12.04
C GLU A 206 -13.82 6.50 12.56
N VAL A 207 -14.95 6.79 13.18
CA VAL A 207 -15.15 8.09 13.88
C VAL A 207 -14.18 8.23 15.05
N THR A 208 -13.93 7.13 15.76
CA THR A 208 -13.00 7.06 16.89
C THR A 208 -12.08 5.85 16.71
N PRO A 209 -10.90 6.01 16.11
CA PRO A 209 -10.00 4.89 15.82
C PRO A 209 -9.60 4.03 17.02
N GLY A 210 -9.54 4.62 18.21
CA GLY A 210 -9.25 3.92 19.47
C GLY A 210 -10.43 3.09 20.03
N ASN A 211 -11.65 3.35 19.56
CA ASN A 211 -12.85 2.57 19.85
C ASN A 211 -13.57 2.24 18.53
N PRO A 212 -13.03 1.31 17.75
CA PRO A 212 -13.48 1.05 16.39
C PRO A 212 -14.86 0.39 16.34
N LYS A 213 -15.69 0.84 15.40
CA LYS A 213 -17.02 0.30 15.09
C LYS A 213 -16.96 -0.85 14.09
N TYR A 214 -16.08 -0.74 13.08
CA TYR A 214 -16.06 -1.65 11.93
C TYR A 214 -15.02 -2.75 12.05
N ILE A 215 -13.77 -2.40 12.30
CA ILE A 215 -12.68 -3.37 12.38
C ILE A 215 -12.31 -3.61 13.82
N LEU A 216 -12.61 -4.81 14.33
CA LEU A 216 -12.38 -5.18 15.73
C LEU A 216 -11.10 -6.00 15.87
N THR A 217 -10.35 -5.76 16.95
CA THR A 217 -9.18 -6.56 17.32
C THR A 217 -9.63 -7.77 18.13
N VAL A 218 -9.17 -8.96 17.74
CA VAL A 218 -9.28 -10.17 18.53
C VAL A 218 -7.90 -10.46 19.11
N TYR A 219 -7.72 -10.10 20.37
CA TYR A 219 -6.41 -10.19 21.03
C TYR A 219 -5.83 -11.59 20.96
N GLY A 220 -4.53 -11.67 20.65
CA GLY A 220 -3.79 -12.93 20.48
C GLY A 220 -4.09 -13.69 19.17
N VAL A 221 -5.07 -13.23 18.36
CA VAL A 221 -5.46 -13.92 17.10
C VAL A 221 -5.27 -13.02 15.89
N GLY A 222 -5.98 -11.88 15.82
CA GLY A 222 -5.94 -11.01 14.64
C GLY A 222 -7.10 -10.02 14.61
N TYR A 223 -7.81 -9.96 13.49
CA TYR A 223 -8.85 -8.95 13.24
C TYR A 223 -10.13 -9.57 12.66
N LYS A 224 -11.25 -8.90 12.88
CA LYS A 224 -12.53 -9.21 12.24
C LYS A 224 -13.26 -7.93 11.86
N PHE A 225 -14.12 -8.00 10.84
CA PHE A 225 -15.16 -6.99 10.64
C PHE A 225 -16.31 -7.26 11.64
N ALA A 226 -16.91 -6.19 12.16
CA ALA A 226 -18.06 -6.31 13.04
C ALA A 226 -19.23 -7.00 12.31
N ASP A 227 -20.03 -7.76 13.01
CA ASP A 227 -21.14 -8.55 12.47
C ASP A 227 -22.51 -7.87 12.69
N LYS A 228 -22.54 -6.78 13.47
CA LYS A 228 -23.75 -5.95 13.74
C LYS A 228 -23.35 -4.50 14.02
#